data_da29f317fa64b56ea1e33c6345469ae4
#
_entry.id   da29f317fa64b56ea1e33c6345469ae4
#
_cell.length_a   1.000
_cell.length_b   1.000
_cell.length_c   1.000
_cell.angle_alpha   90.00
_cell.angle_beta   90.00
_cell.angle_gamma   90.00
#
_symmetry.space_group_name_H-M   'P 1'
#
loop_
_entity.id
_entity.type
_entity.pdbx_description
1 polymer ?
#
loop_
_entity_poly.entity_id
_entity_poly.type
_entity_poly.pdbx_seq_one_letter_code
_entity_poly.pdbx_strand_id
1 'polypeptide(L)'
;MYVAPSLLSANFLKLEEEIKAVSEAGADLLHIDVMDGHFVPNLTFGPCVLEKISSISSVPLDVHLMVKDVPKFVELFLPLKPKFLSFHIEAEAHPIKLCEYLKTQGIHPAITLNPHTPISSLEHLIEFVDMVLLMSVNPGFGGQKFLPLVYDKIRELRVLIEKKQAKVFIEVDGGVNGLNAADLEEAGADILVAGNYIFSSNDYKNAIKSLKLEF
;
A
#
# COMPACT_ATOMS: atom_id res chain seq x y z
N MET A 1 6.68 10.53 -8.76
CA MET A 1 6.40 9.78 -7.52
C MET A 1 4.92 9.91 -7.15
N TYR A 2 4.20 8.81 -6.92
CA TYR A 2 2.83 8.84 -6.37
C TYR A 2 2.87 8.80 -4.85
N VAL A 3 1.89 9.42 -4.19
CA VAL A 3 1.78 9.44 -2.73
C VAL A 3 0.41 8.91 -2.29
N ALA A 4 0.43 7.93 -1.38
CA ALA A 4 -0.72 7.28 -0.79
C ALA A 4 -0.75 7.51 0.74
N PRO A 5 -1.49 8.52 1.24
CA PRO A 5 -1.67 8.68 2.70
C PRO A 5 -2.36 7.47 3.31
N SER A 6 -1.73 6.84 4.35
CA SER A 6 -2.35 5.72 5.08
C SER A 6 -3.30 6.24 6.16
N LEU A 7 -4.58 5.91 6.02
CA LEU A 7 -5.62 6.27 6.98
C LEU A 7 -5.44 5.66 8.38
N LEU A 8 -4.57 4.67 8.52
CA LEU A 8 -4.24 4.09 9.83
C LEU A 8 -3.74 5.15 10.83
N SER A 9 -3.14 6.24 10.33
CA SER A 9 -2.61 7.35 11.16
C SER A 9 -3.53 8.56 11.22
N ALA A 10 -4.69 8.55 10.55
CA ALA A 10 -5.63 9.65 10.53
C ALA A 10 -6.41 9.76 11.86
N ASN A 11 -7.03 10.90 12.11
CA ASN A 11 -7.97 11.06 13.20
C ASN A 11 -9.30 10.39 12.86
N PHE A 12 -9.56 9.20 13.40
CA PHE A 12 -10.77 8.41 13.11
C PHE A 12 -12.09 9.10 13.50
N LEU A 13 -12.04 10.03 14.45
CA LEU A 13 -13.22 10.83 14.82
C LEU A 13 -13.54 11.92 13.79
N LYS A 14 -12.65 12.14 12.79
CA LYS A 14 -12.74 13.17 11.76
C LYS A 14 -12.40 12.64 10.38
N LEU A 15 -12.63 11.36 10.12
CA LEU A 15 -12.19 10.70 8.88
C LEU A 15 -12.61 11.43 7.61
N GLU A 16 -13.84 11.96 7.54
CA GLU A 16 -14.32 12.71 6.38
C GLU A 16 -13.48 13.98 6.14
N GLU A 17 -13.18 14.73 7.21
CA GLU A 17 -12.35 15.94 7.13
C GLU A 17 -10.93 15.59 6.67
N GLU A 18 -10.36 14.52 7.26
CA GLU A 18 -9.01 14.03 6.94
C GLU A 18 -8.87 13.57 5.49
N ILE A 19 -9.85 12.78 5.00
CA ILE A 19 -9.85 12.27 3.62
C ILE A 19 -9.95 13.44 2.62
N LYS A 20 -10.83 14.41 2.86
CA LYS A 20 -10.95 15.60 2.01
C LYS A 20 -9.66 16.41 2.01
N ALA A 21 -9.08 16.64 3.19
CA ALA A 21 -7.87 17.43 3.35
C ALA A 21 -6.66 16.82 2.61
N VAL A 22 -6.42 15.49 2.73
CA VAL A 22 -5.30 14.86 2.00
C VAL A 22 -5.57 14.77 0.51
N SER A 23 -6.82 14.59 0.07
CA SER A 23 -7.19 14.60 -1.34
C SER A 23 -6.94 15.96 -1.98
N GLU A 24 -7.38 17.05 -1.32
CA GLU A 24 -7.16 18.44 -1.77
C GLU A 24 -5.67 18.83 -1.70
N ALA A 25 -4.92 18.21 -0.79
CA ALA A 25 -3.47 18.39 -0.67
C ALA A 25 -2.66 17.72 -1.79
N GLY A 26 -3.32 16.92 -2.64
CA GLY A 26 -2.71 16.30 -3.81
C GLY A 26 -2.30 14.85 -3.64
N ALA A 27 -2.93 14.09 -2.73
CA ALA A 27 -2.78 12.63 -2.69
C ALA A 27 -3.20 11.99 -4.01
N ASP A 28 -2.52 10.92 -4.43
CA ASP A 28 -2.82 10.20 -5.68
C ASP A 28 -3.70 8.96 -5.41
N LEU A 29 -3.56 8.38 -4.24
CA LEU A 29 -4.29 7.22 -3.73
C LEU A 29 -4.66 7.46 -2.27
N LEU A 30 -5.54 6.65 -1.73
CA LEU A 30 -5.83 6.56 -0.30
C LEU A 30 -5.53 5.15 0.17
N HIS A 31 -4.50 4.99 0.99
CA HIS A 31 -4.06 3.68 1.48
C HIS A 31 -4.85 3.26 2.71
N ILE A 32 -5.38 2.03 2.66
CA ILE A 32 -6.28 1.46 3.68
C ILE A 32 -5.71 0.16 4.20
N ASP A 33 -5.23 0.18 5.43
CA ASP A 33 -4.69 -0.97 6.14
C ASP A 33 -5.80 -1.79 6.79
N VAL A 34 -6.15 -2.94 6.21
CA VAL A 34 -7.17 -3.86 6.73
C VAL A 34 -6.50 -4.97 7.53
N MET A 35 -6.83 -5.06 8.81
CA MET A 35 -6.24 -5.99 9.76
C MET A 35 -7.31 -6.80 10.49
N ASP A 36 -7.08 -8.12 10.64
CA ASP A 36 -8.06 -9.08 11.18
C ASP A 36 -7.75 -9.60 12.60
N GLY A 37 -6.64 -9.14 13.21
CA GLY A 37 -6.20 -9.63 14.52
C GLY A 37 -5.61 -11.05 14.53
N HIS A 38 -5.40 -11.64 13.33
CA HIS A 38 -4.83 -12.99 13.17
C HIS A 38 -3.49 -12.97 12.42
N PHE A 39 -3.44 -12.30 11.25
CA PHE A 39 -2.19 -12.13 10.53
C PHE A 39 -1.28 -11.14 11.26
N VAL A 40 -1.86 -10.07 11.80
CA VAL A 40 -1.19 -9.08 12.68
C VAL A 40 -2.01 -8.92 13.96
N PRO A 41 -1.38 -8.51 15.10
CA PRO A 41 -2.06 -8.43 16.41
C PRO A 41 -2.90 -7.14 16.56
N ASN A 42 -3.47 -6.63 15.49
CA ASN A 42 -4.26 -5.39 15.48
C ASN A 42 -5.54 -5.59 14.64
N LEU A 43 -6.55 -4.79 14.90
CA LEU A 43 -7.83 -4.73 14.17
C LEU A 43 -8.04 -3.30 13.66
N THR A 44 -8.49 -3.15 12.42
CA THR A 44 -8.73 -1.83 11.85
C THR A 44 -10.09 -1.72 11.18
N PHE A 45 -10.11 -1.59 9.86
CA PHE A 45 -11.31 -1.27 9.08
C PHE A 45 -12.08 -2.52 8.64
N GLY A 46 -13.40 -2.47 8.77
CA GLY A 46 -14.30 -3.43 8.13
C GLY A 46 -15.09 -2.81 6.97
N PRO A 47 -15.84 -3.62 6.19
CA PRO A 47 -16.58 -3.17 5.02
C PRO A 47 -17.50 -1.98 5.27
N CYS A 48 -18.20 -1.94 6.41
CA CYS A 48 -19.13 -0.85 6.75
C CYS A 48 -18.46 0.53 6.85
N VAL A 49 -17.19 0.58 7.25
CA VAL A 49 -16.40 1.83 7.29
C VAL A 49 -15.87 2.14 5.89
N LEU A 50 -15.32 1.14 5.19
CA LEU A 50 -14.74 1.33 3.86
C LEU A 50 -15.79 1.75 2.82
N GLU A 51 -17.02 1.29 2.91
CA GLU A 51 -18.13 1.77 2.07
C GLU A 51 -18.32 3.27 2.19
N LYS A 52 -18.25 3.82 3.42
CA LYS A 52 -18.35 5.26 3.65
C LYS A 52 -17.13 6.00 3.12
N ILE A 53 -15.93 5.50 3.40
CA ILE A 53 -14.68 6.05 2.87
C ILE A 53 -14.72 6.11 1.34
N SER A 54 -15.10 5.00 0.68
CA SER A 54 -15.22 4.94 -0.78
C SER A 54 -16.22 5.96 -1.34
N SER A 55 -17.31 6.23 -0.60
CA SER A 55 -18.35 7.18 -1.06
C SER A 55 -17.94 8.66 -0.97
N ILE A 56 -16.94 9.00 -0.16
CA ILE A 56 -16.47 10.37 0.05
C ILE A 56 -15.09 10.66 -0.54
N SER A 57 -14.31 9.62 -0.84
CA SER A 57 -12.97 9.77 -1.41
C SER A 57 -13.05 10.24 -2.85
N SER A 58 -12.32 11.32 -3.18
CA SER A 58 -12.14 11.80 -4.56
C SER A 58 -10.93 11.17 -5.25
N VAL A 59 -10.12 10.40 -4.52
CA VAL A 59 -8.97 9.66 -5.05
C VAL A 59 -9.20 8.15 -4.94
N PRO A 60 -8.60 7.34 -5.83
CA PRO A 60 -8.79 5.89 -5.80
C PRO A 60 -8.31 5.25 -4.49
N LEU A 61 -8.97 4.17 -4.07
CA LEU A 61 -8.54 3.38 -2.93
C LEU A 61 -7.44 2.39 -3.31
N ASP A 62 -6.46 2.28 -2.44
CA ASP A 62 -5.44 1.25 -2.41
C ASP A 62 -5.63 0.45 -1.11
N VAL A 63 -6.11 -0.78 -1.22
CA VAL A 63 -6.49 -1.62 -0.08
C VAL A 63 -5.43 -2.66 0.20
N HIS A 64 -4.84 -2.60 1.38
CA HIS A 64 -3.81 -3.51 1.87
C HIS A 64 -4.37 -4.49 2.89
N LEU A 65 -4.43 -5.77 2.53
CA LEU A 65 -4.97 -6.85 3.36
C LEU A 65 -3.89 -7.52 4.21
N MET A 66 -3.86 -7.22 5.50
CA MET A 66 -3.07 -7.89 6.53
C MET A 66 -3.97 -8.89 7.28
N VAL A 67 -4.40 -9.93 6.58
CA VAL A 67 -5.42 -10.89 7.02
C VAL A 67 -4.99 -12.33 6.77
N LYS A 68 -5.52 -13.27 7.56
CA LYS A 68 -5.20 -14.69 7.44
C LYS A 68 -6.00 -15.38 6.33
N ASP A 69 -7.29 -15.06 6.19
CA ASP A 69 -8.19 -15.67 5.19
C ASP A 69 -8.37 -14.69 4.02
N VAL A 70 -7.32 -14.59 3.17
CA VAL A 70 -7.27 -13.62 2.07
C VAL A 70 -8.47 -13.76 1.12
N PRO A 71 -8.86 -14.95 0.62
CA PRO A 71 -9.99 -15.06 -0.30
C PRO A 71 -11.31 -14.52 0.28
N LYS A 72 -11.58 -14.78 1.55
CA LYS A 72 -12.77 -14.24 2.22
C LYS A 72 -12.77 -12.72 2.28
N PHE A 73 -11.64 -12.11 2.61
CA PHE A 73 -11.54 -10.66 2.68
C PHE A 73 -11.57 -10.02 1.29
N VAL A 74 -11.00 -10.64 0.27
CA VAL A 74 -11.16 -10.21 -1.11
C VAL A 74 -12.64 -10.05 -1.46
N GLU A 75 -13.46 -11.10 -1.24
CA GLU A 75 -14.91 -11.05 -1.52
C GLU A 75 -15.63 -9.91 -0.78
N LEU A 76 -15.24 -9.63 0.46
CA LEU A 76 -15.83 -8.54 1.26
C LEU A 76 -15.52 -7.15 0.69
N PHE A 77 -14.39 -6.97 0.00
CA PHE A 77 -13.95 -5.68 -0.49
C PHE A 77 -14.09 -5.48 -2.00
N LEU A 78 -14.42 -6.52 -2.78
CA LEU A 78 -14.74 -6.41 -4.21
C LEU A 78 -15.79 -5.32 -4.54
N PRO A 79 -16.89 -5.17 -3.76
CA PRO A 79 -17.92 -4.17 -4.05
C PRO A 79 -17.40 -2.72 -4.02
N LEU A 80 -16.30 -2.45 -3.31
CA LEU A 80 -15.69 -1.13 -3.20
C LEU A 80 -14.91 -0.72 -4.46
N LYS A 81 -14.59 -1.70 -5.32
CA LYS A 81 -13.78 -1.52 -6.54
C LYS A 81 -12.51 -0.69 -6.29
N PRO A 82 -11.65 -1.10 -5.35
CA PRO A 82 -10.39 -0.42 -5.13
C PRO A 82 -9.56 -0.44 -6.41
N LYS A 83 -8.70 0.58 -6.60
CA LYS A 83 -7.76 0.57 -7.73
C LYS A 83 -6.76 -0.56 -7.57
N PHE A 84 -6.12 -0.65 -6.41
CA PHE A 84 -5.25 -1.76 -6.04
C PHE A 84 -5.83 -2.51 -4.85
N LEU A 85 -5.67 -3.82 -4.85
CA LEU A 85 -5.92 -4.67 -3.70
C LEU A 85 -4.69 -5.56 -3.51
N SER A 86 -3.96 -5.29 -2.43
CA SER A 86 -2.75 -6.00 -2.07
C SER A 86 -3.00 -6.99 -0.93
N PHE A 87 -2.31 -8.11 -0.98
CA PHE A 87 -2.32 -9.12 0.07
C PHE A 87 -0.93 -9.73 0.24
N HIS A 88 -0.64 -10.17 1.45
CA HIS A 88 0.64 -10.77 1.78
C HIS A 88 0.81 -12.13 1.11
N ILE A 89 1.95 -12.34 0.44
CA ILE A 89 2.30 -13.63 -0.16
C ILE A 89 2.34 -14.74 0.91
N GLU A 90 2.70 -14.38 2.13
CA GLU A 90 2.79 -15.29 3.27
C GLU A 90 1.42 -15.78 3.77
N ALA A 91 0.33 -15.13 3.36
CA ALA A 91 -1.03 -15.47 3.78
C ALA A 91 -1.85 -16.25 2.75
N GLU A 92 -1.37 -16.38 1.50
CA GLU A 92 -2.12 -16.98 0.40
C GLU A 92 -1.35 -18.14 -0.27
N ALA A 93 -1.96 -19.32 -0.29
CA ALA A 93 -1.36 -20.53 -0.86
C ALA A 93 -1.42 -20.57 -2.42
N HIS A 94 -2.37 -19.83 -3.03
CA HIS A 94 -2.61 -19.84 -4.47
C HIS A 94 -2.65 -18.43 -5.05
N PRO A 95 -1.59 -17.61 -4.87
CA PRO A 95 -1.61 -16.18 -5.20
C PRO A 95 -1.87 -15.89 -6.68
N ILE A 96 -1.37 -16.73 -7.62
CA ILE A 96 -1.62 -16.55 -9.05
C ILE A 96 -3.12 -16.59 -9.35
N LYS A 97 -3.82 -17.64 -8.86
CA LYS A 97 -5.27 -17.80 -9.08
C LYS A 97 -6.05 -16.59 -8.55
N LEU A 98 -5.64 -16.06 -7.40
CA LEU A 98 -6.32 -14.92 -6.80
C LEU A 98 -6.05 -13.62 -7.59
N CYS A 99 -4.82 -13.43 -8.08
CA CYS A 99 -4.49 -12.29 -8.94
C CYS A 99 -5.28 -12.31 -10.25
N GLU A 100 -5.37 -13.48 -10.91
CA GLU A 100 -6.19 -13.63 -12.11
C GLU A 100 -7.67 -13.33 -11.83
N TYR A 101 -8.20 -13.82 -10.70
CA TYR A 101 -9.57 -13.52 -10.28
C TYR A 101 -9.78 -12.00 -10.09
N LEU A 102 -8.92 -11.30 -9.37
CA LEU A 102 -9.00 -9.84 -9.19
C LEU A 102 -9.02 -9.10 -10.53
N LYS A 103 -8.18 -9.51 -11.50
CA LYS A 103 -8.18 -8.95 -12.85
C LYS A 103 -9.53 -9.11 -13.56
N THR A 104 -10.20 -10.27 -13.40
CA THR A 104 -11.56 -10.47 -13.97
C THR A 104 -12.61 -9.53 -13.35
N GLN A 105 -12.37 -9.06 -12.12
CA GLN A 105 -13.24 -8.11 -11.43
C GLN A 105 -12.90 -6.63 -11.74
N GLY A 106 -11.86 -6.39 -12.58
CA GLY A 106 -11.40 -5.05 -12.94
C GLY A 106 -10.59 -4.36 -11.83
N ILE A 107 -10.03 -5.13 -10.91
CA ILE A 107 -9.17 -4.65 -9.82
C ILE A 107 -7.71 -5.00 -10.15
N HIS A 108 -6.79 -4.08 -9.92
CA HIS A 108 -5.37 -4.32 -10.09
C HIS A 108 -4.82 -5.14 -8.90
N PRO A 109 -4.41 -6.41 -9.12
CA PRO A 109 -3.87 -7.24 -8.06
C PRO A 109 -2.48 -6.75 -7.65
N ALA A 110 -2.24 -6.75 -6.35
CA ALA A 110 -0.95 -6.45 -5.78
C ALA A 110 -0.52 -7.52 -4.77
N ILE A 111 0.79 -7.77 -4.70
CA ILE A 111 1.39 -8.67 -3.71
C ILE A 111 2.23 -7.87 -2.73
N THR A 112 2.03 -8.14 -1.45
CA THR A 112 2.82 -7.56 -0.37
C THR A 112 3.87 -8.54 0.13
N LEU A 113 5.08 -8.05 0.35
CA LEU A 113 6.17 -8.80 0.98
C LEU A 113 6.54 -8.21 2.33
N ASN A 114 6.59 -9.05 3.36
CA ASN A 114 7.20 -8.69 4.64
C ASN A 114 8.68 -8.32 4.48
N PRO A 115 9.29 -7.57 5.43
CA PRO A 115 10.70 -7.20 5.33
C PRO A 115 11.65 -8.38 5.13
N HIS A 116 11.38 -9.53 5.75
CA HIS A 116 12.21 -10.74 5.69
C HIS A 116 11.96 -11.62 4.45
N THR A 117 10.86 -11.42 3.71
CA THR A 117 10.52 -12.25 2.54
C THR A 117 11.36 -11.83 1.33
N PRO A 118 12.12 -12.75 0.70
CA PRO A 118 13.02 -12.41 -0.39
C PRO A 118 12.26 -12.09 -1.69
N ILE A 119 12.86 -11.25 -2.55
CA ILE A 119 12.30 -10.90 -3.88
C ILE A 119 12.20 -12.12 -4.80
N SER A 120 13.07 -13.12 -4.64
CA SER A 120 13.02 -14.37 -5.39
C SER A 120 11.70 -15.14 -5.28
N SER A 121 10.89 -14.88 -4.24
CA SER A 121 9.54 -15.43 -4.11
C SER A 121 8.59 -14.94 -5.21
N LEU A 122 8.93 -13.86 -5.90
CA LEU A 122 8.14 -13.28 -6.99
C LEU A 122 8.56 -13.76 -8.38
N GLU A 123 9.63 -14.57 -8.53
CA GLU A 123 10.19 -14.98 -9.83
C GLU A 123 9.15 -15.52 -10.82
N HIS A 124 8.13 -16.24 -10.32
CA HIS A 124 7.06 -16.82 -11.14
C HIS A 124 5.70 -16.14 -10.92
N LEU A 125 5.64 -15.06 -10.15
CA LEU A 125 4.40 -14.36 -9.81
C LEU A 125 4.32 -12.96 -10.44
N ILE A 126 5.48 -12.35 -10.72
CA ILE A 126 5.57 -10.94 -11.12
C ILE A 126 4.75 -10.59 -12.38
N GLU A 127 4.56 -11.53 -13.29
CA GLU A 127 3.80 -11.35 -14.53
C GLU A 127 2.27 -11.35 -14.31
N PHE A 128 1.82 -11.75 -13.13
CA PHE A 128 0.40 -11.83 -12.76
C PHE A 128 -0.08 -10.65 -11.94
N VAL A 129 0.82 -9.79 -11.47
CA VAL A 129 0.52 -8.65 -10.61
C VAL A 129 0.72 -7.32 -11.34
N ASP A 130 0.06 -6.27 -10.86
CA ASP A 130 0.19 -4.92 -11.37
C ASP A 130 0.97 -4.00 -10.40
N MET A 131 1.15 -4.46 -9.16
CA MET A 131 1.93 -3.78 -8.11
C MET A 131 2.56 -4.77 -7.14
N VAL A 132 3.72 -4.42 -6.60
CA VAL A 132 4.33 -5.09 -5.44
C VAL A 132 4.51 -4.06 -4.34
N LEU A 133 3.91 -4.34 -3.17
CA LEU A 133 4.08 -3.57 -1.96
C LEU A 133 5.22 -4.16 -1.12
N LEU A 134 6.25 -3.39 -0.87
CA LEU A 134 7.37 -3.76 -0.02
C LEU A 134 7.21 -3.12 1.36
N MET A 135 7.07 -3.97 2.38
CA MET A 135 7.05 -3.48 3.76
C MET A 135 8.45 -3.06 4.19
N SER A 136 8.57 -1.82 4.65
CA SER A 136 9.79 -1.28 5.28
C SER A 136 9.70 -1.23 6.81
N VAL A 137 8.67 -1.85 7.37
CA VAL A 137 8.46 -2.16 8.79
C VAL A 137 7.77 -3.51 8.91
N ASN A 138 7.72 -4.10 10.11
CA ASN A 138 6.81 -5.23 10.31
C ASN A 138 5.36 -4.73 10.29
N PRO A 139 4.44 -5.39 9.55
CA PRO A 139 3.04 -4.95 9.47
C PRO A 139 2.32 -4.98 10.83
N GLY A 140 1.25 -4.15 10.96
CA GLY A 140 0.35 -4.18 12.10
C GLY A 140 0.20 -2.87 12.88
N PHE A 141 1.18 -1.97 12.86
CA PHE A 141 1.13 -0.69 13.59
C PHE A 141 1.76 0.44 12.80
N GLY A 142 1.19 1.64 12.91
CA GLY A 142 1.78 2.86 12.35
C GLY A 142 2.94 3.41 13.21
N GLY A 143 3.68 4.39 12.66
CA GLY A 143 4.72 5.13 13.39
C GLY A 143 5.99 4.33 13.73
N GLN A 144 6.24 3.20 13.09
CA GLN A 144 7.43 2.38 13.30
C GLN A 144 8.67 2.96 12.61
N LYS A 145 9.85 2.55 13.09
CA LYS A 145 11.13 2.96 12.50
C LYS A 145 11.37 2.23 11.18
N PHE A 146 11.67 2.99 10.14
CA PHE A 146 12.02 2.51 8.81
C PHE A 146 13.20 1.51 8.82
N LEU A 147 13.10 0.45 8.06
CA LEU A 147 14.13 -0.58 7.89
C LEU A 147 14.87 -0.36 6.55
N PRO A 148 16.15 0.07 6.55
CA PRO A 148 16.89 0.39 5.33
C PRO A 148 17.09 -0.76 4.35
N LEU A 149 16.92 -2.02 4.79
CA LEU A 149 17.02 -3.20 3.90
C LEU A 149 16.05 -3.12 2.70
N VAL A 150 14.99 -2.29 2.79
CA VAL A 150 14.03 -2.14 1.70
C VAL A 150 14.66 -1.54 0.44
N TYR A 151 15.68 -0.69 0.55
CA TYR A 151 16.37 -0.12 -0.60
C TYR A 151 16.96 -1.19 -1.51
N ASP A 152 17.61 -2.20 -0.94
CA ASP A 152 18.17 -3.31 -1.71
C ASP A 152 17.07 -4.18 -2.32
N LYS A 153 15.97 -4.40 -1.59
CA LYS A 153 14.80 -5.11 -2.12
C LYS A 153 14.15 -4.37 -3.29
N ILE A 154 14.06 -3.04 -3.25
CA ILE A 154 13.54 -2.24 -4.37
C ILE A 154 14.42 -2.44 -5.61
N ARG A 155 15.75 -2.30 -5.47
CA ARG A 155 16.71 -2.49 -6.58
C ARG A 155 16.62 -3.90 -7.16
N GLU A 156 16.58 -4.93 -6.30
CA GLU A 156 16.44 -6.32 -6.72
C GLU A 156 15.12 -6.55 -7.49
N LEU A 157 14.01 -5.94 -7.00
CA LEU A 157 12.71 -6.04 -7.65
C LEU A 157 12.70 -5.33 -9.01
N ARG A 158 13.35 -4.16 -9.16
CA ARG A 158 13.50 -3.50 -10.47
C ARG A 158 14.22 -4.37 -11.47
N VAL A 159 15.32 -5.01 -11.07
CA VAL A 159 16.04 -5.97 -11.93
C VAL A 159 15.14 -7.13 -12.35
N LEU A 160 14.32 -7.67 -11.45
CA LEU A 160 13.36 -8.73 -11.78
C LEU A 160 12.30 -8.24 -12.77
N ILE A 161 11.69 -7.06 -12.54
CA ILE A 161 10.68 -6.46 -13.41
C ILE A 161 11.26 -6.25 -14.83
N GLU A 162 12.46 -5.70 -14.95
CA GLU A 162 13.13 -5.49 -16.22
C GLU A 162 13.45 -6.81 -16.94
N LYS A 163 14.01 -7.79 -16.23
CA LYS A 163 14.29 -9.15 -16.75
C LYS A 163 13.06 -9.82 -17.33
N LYS A 164 11.90 -9.65 -16.68
CA LYS A 164 10.61 -10.23 -17.08
C LYS A 164 9.83 -9.34 -18.05
N GLN A 165 10.30 -8.13 -18.35
CA GLN A 165 9.59 -7.12 -19.16
C GLN A 165 8.16 -6.84 -18.63
N ALA A 166 7.96 -6.98 -17.31
CA ALA A 166 6.68 -6.78 -16.65
C ALA A 166 6.40 -5.27 -16.44
N LYS A 167 5.12 -4.91 -16.36
CA LYS A 167 4.67 -3.54 -16.05
C LYS A 167 4.09 -3.54 -14.65
N VAL A 168 4.92 -3.35 -13.64
CA VAL A 168 4.57 -3.48 -12.23
C VAL A 168 5.06 -2.25 -11.47
N PHE A 169 4.17 -1.65 -10.70
CA PHE A 169 4.53 -0.60 -9.76
C PHE A 169 5.23 -1.18 -8.53
N ILE A 170 6.18 -0.44 -7.98
CA ILE A 170 6.79 -0.71 -6.68
C ILE A 170 6.26 0.29 -5.67
N GLU A 171 5.52 -0.19 -4.70
CA GLU A 171 5.03 0.57 -3.56
C GLU A 171 5.83 0.25 -2.32
N VAL A 172 6.02 1.25 -1.45
CA VAL A 172 6.75 1.09 -0.18
C VAL A 172 5.90 1.62 0.97
N ASP A 173 5.70 0.79 2.01
CA ASP A 173 4.99 1.17 3.23
C ASP A 173 5.81 0.90 4.49
N GLY A 174 5.82 1.90 5.36
CA GLY A 174 6.39 1.84 6.69
C GLY A 174 7.52 2.85 6.95
N GLY A 175 7.27 3.84 7.81
CA GLY A 175 8.26 4.83 8.23
C GLY A 175 8.74 5.77 7.13
N VAL A 176 7.99 5.87 6.02
CA VAL A 176 8.26 6.79 4.91
C VAL A 176 8.04 8.23 5.35
N ASN A 177 8.95 9.13 4.96
CA ASN A 177 8.93 10.55 5.29
C ASN A 177 9.76 11.36 4.29
N GLY A 178 9.78 12.70 4.41
CA GLY A 178 10.51 13.58 3.50
C GLY A 178 12.04 13.42 3.50
N LEU A 179 12.64 12.73 4.50
CA LEU A 179 14.08 12.51 4.56
C LEU A 179 14.52 11.27 3.75
N ASN A 180 13.62 10.30 3.57
CA ASN A 180 13.95 9.07 2.85
C ASN A 180 13.24 8.94 1.48
N ALA A 181 12.35 9.88 1.13
CA ALA A 181 11.60 9.85 -0.12
C ALA A 181 12.51 9.86 -1.36
N ALA A 182 13.54 10.72 -1.38
CA ALA A 182 14.48 10.81 -2.50
C ALA A 182 15.27 9.51 -2.70
N ASP A 183 15.77 8.92 -1.61
CA ASP A 183 16.52 7.65 -1.66
C ASP A 183 15.62 6.48 -2.12
N LEU A 184 14.32 6.51 -1.75
CA LEU A 184 13.34 5.53 -2.20
C LEU A 184 13.04 5.65 -3.70
N GLU A 185 12.89 6.87 -4.22
CA GLU A 185 12.74 7.14 -5.65
C GLU A 185 14.00 6.69 -6.42
N GLU A 186 15.19 7.06 -5.95
CA GLU A 186 16.47 6.65 -6.56
C GLU A 186 16.63 5.13 -6.57
N ALA A 187 16.18 4.43 -5.51
CA ALA A 187 16.18 2.98 -5.48
C ALA A 187 15.21 2.36 -6.49
N GLY A 188 14.18 3.10 -6.92
CA GLY A 188 13.21 2.69 -7.93
C GLY A 188 11.78 2.51 -7.43
N ALA A 189 11.37 3.07 -6.29
CA ALA A 189 9.98 3.10 -5.86
C ALA A 189 9.14 4.01 -6.77
N ASP A 190 7.87 3.66 -6.99
CA ASP A 190 6.90 4.44 -7.77
C ASP A 190 5.85 5.11 -6.85
N ILE A 191 5.50 4.43 -5.75
CA ILE A 191 4.43 4.83 -4.83
C ILE A 191 4.97 4.81 -3.41
N LEU A 192 4.73 5.88 -2.66
CA LEU A 192 5.11 6.03 -1.26
C LEU A 192 3.86 6.06 -0.38
N VAL A 193 3.74 5.08 0.51
CA VAL A 193 2.71 5.09 1.56
C VAL A 193 3.26 5.83 2.78
N ALA A 194 2.58 6.88 3.22
CA ALA A 194 2.97 7.65 4.38
C ALA A 194 1.74 7.96 5.27
N GLY A 195 1.75 7.45 6.48
CA GLY A 195 0.70 7.72 7.47
C GLY A 195 1.12 8.82 8.42
N ASN A 196 1.86 8.45 9.46
CA ASN A 196 2.24 9.37 10.55
C ASN A 196 2.91 10.66 10.07
N TYR A 197 3.77 10.59 9.04
CA TYR A 197 4.45 11.78 8.50
C TYR A 197 3.47 12.83 7.98
N ILE A 198 2.41 12.41 7.29
CA ILE A 198 1.40 13.31 6.74
C ILE A 198 0.44 13.76 7.85
N PHE A 199 -0.21 12.81 8.56
CA PHE A 199 -1.28 13.12 9.51
C PHE A 199 -0.83 13.79 10.81
N SER A 200 0.45 13.74 11.16
CA SER A 200 1.02 14.55 12.27
C SER A 200 1.52 15.93 11.83
N SER A 201 1.51 16.22 10.53
CA SER A 201 1.90 17.54 10.01
C SER A 201 0.79 18.57 10.22
N ASN A 202 1.17 19.83 10.46
CA ASN A 202 0.24 20.97 10.43
C ASN A 202 -0.09 21.44 8.99
N ASP A 203 0.60 20.91 7.97
CA ASP A 203 0.43 21.26 6.56
C ASP A 203 0.56 20.00 5.69
N TYR A 204 -0.58 19.36 5.40
CA TYR A 204 -0.64 18.16 4.59
C TYR A 204 -0.12 18.38 3.16
N LYS A 205 -0.36 19.59 2.61
CA LYS A 205 0.08 19.92 1.26
C LYS A 205 1.59 19.93 1.14
N ASN A 206 2.28 20.56 2.09
CA ASN A 206 3.73 20.59 2.11
C ASN A 206 4.31 19.19 2.42
N ALA A 207 3.68 18.41 3.31
CA ALA A 207 4.10 17.03 3.58
C ALA A 207 4.01 16.15 2.33
N ILE A 208 2.89 16.21 1.59
CA ILE A 208 2.68 15.43 0.35
C ILE A 208 3.64 15.91 -0.75
N LYS A 209 3.84 17.23 -0.94
CA LYS A 209 4.80 17.77 -1.91
C LYS A 209 6.23 17.31 -1.64
N SER A 210 6.65 17.27 -0.38
CA SER A 210 7.99 16.79 -0.01
C SER A 210 8.22 15.33 -0.34
N LEU A 211 7.17 14.50 -0.31
CA LEU A 211 7.21 13.09 -0.72
C LEU A 211 7.21 12.94 -2.25
N LYS A 212 6.56 13.87 -2.97
CA LYS A 212 6.57 13.92 -4.44
C LYS A 212 7.85 14.51 -5.01
N LEU A 213 8.73 15.05 -4.16
CA LEU A 213 9.95 15.76 -4.54
C LEU A 213 9.66 16.99 -5.41
N GLU A 214 8.48 17.60 -5.22
CA GLU A 214 8.05 18.84 -5.84
C GLU A 214 8.48 20.03 -4.94
N PHE A 215 9.43 20.84 -5.40
CA PHE A 215 9.98 22.01 -4.68
C PHE A 215 9.48 23.33 -5.24
#